data_dcd7bb94ea3e1fa1a30eebca8d2957de
#
_entry.id   dcd7bb94ea3e1fa1a30eebca8d2957de
#
_cell.length_a   1.000
_cell.length_b   1.000
_cell.length_c   1.000
_cell.angle_alpha   90.00
_cell.angle_beta   90.00
_cell.angle_gamma   90.00
#
_symmetry.space_group_name_H-M   'P 1'
#
loop_
_entity.id
_entity.type
_entity.pdbx_description
1 polymer ?
#
loop_
_entity_poly.entity_id
_entity_poly.type
_entity_poly.pdbx_seq_one_letter_code
_entity_poly.pdbx_strand_id
1 'polypeptide(L)'
;MNSENQSSYRFVIVHVVESFGGGVFSFLRHVINGLTDYQHIVIYGVQRKEFPSDFETLFPRDVQFIPWIHAQREISPIEDFKALVRLVQILKGIHSVQKIHLHSSKAGFLGRIAASLLGVGDKVLYTPHGASFLREDISRQKKFFYIMLERFADALSGRVICCSESECKAFKKIGIEKASFINNSCPPLAKRSSSVRINDKFLIISSGRMTYQKNPEMFQAIAKHFAGWKNVEFLWIGGGEREDEFCTENLSATGWVNQSQVAEIMASADIYVSTSRWEGLPISVLEAMSLGMPLLLSDCVGNCDCVRGNGFLFRSFEEATFFLEKMILDEELRDRQKYASISLYRQEFSMEKLLRAYRSLYEK
;
A
#
# COMPACT_ATOMS: atom_id res chain seq x y z
N MET A 1 -2.63 -3.46 -46.14
CA MET A 1 -2.41 -2.06 -45.68
C MET A 1 -2.98 -1.96 -44.29
N ASN A 2 -2.18 -2.33 -43.27
CA ASN A 2 -2.53 -2.19 -41.87
C ASN A 2 -1.84 -0.94 -41.36
N SER A 3 -2.58 0.15 -41.31
CA SER A 3 -2.16 1.33 -40.56
C SER A 3 -2.30 1.01 -39.06
N GLU A 4 -1.23 0.52 -38.46
CA GLU A 4 -1.10 0.43 -37.02
C GLU A 4 -1.32 1.81 -36.42
N ASN A 5 -2.32 1.91 -35.54
CA ASN A 5 -2.54 3.02 -34.66
C ASN A 5 -1.31 3.17 -33.77
N GLN A 6 -0.29 3.88 -34.21
CA GLN A 6 0.74 4.44 -33.33
C GLN A 6 0.04 5.53 -32.51
N SER A 7 -0.49 5.18 -31.34
CA SER A 7 -0.85 6.15 -30.33
C SER A 7 0.44 6.90 -29.99
N SER A 8 0.53 8.17 -30.39
CA SER A 8 1.68 9.01 -30.07
C SER A 8 1.65 9.33 -28.58
N TYR A 9 2.24 8.46 -27.74
CA TYR A 9 2.46 8.77 -26.34
C TYR A 9 3.29 10.04 -26.21
N ARG A 10 2.82 10.96 -25.39
CA ARG A 10 3.49 12.23 -25.21
C ARG A 10 4.73 12.11 -24.35
N PHE A 11 4.73 11.18 -23.35
CA PHE A 11 5.80 11.03 -22.35
C PHE A 11 5.99 9.57 -21.93
N VAL A 12 7.24 9.20 -21.64
CA VAL A 12 7.63 7.88 -21.12
C VAL A 12 7.84 7.98 -19.61
N ILE A 13 7.11 7.17 -18.84
CA ILE A 13 7.25 7.04 -17.40
C ILE A 13 7.87 5.68 -17.09
N VAL A 14 9.03 5.69 -16.43
CA VAL A 14 9.70 4.46 -16.00
C VAL A 14 9.43 4.23 -14.52
N HIS A 15 8.79 3.12 -14.18
CA HIS A 15 8.59 2.68 -12.80
C HIS A 15 9.66 1.66 -12.43
N VAL A 16 10.31 1.83 -11.27
CA VAL A 16 11.32 0.89 -10.76
C VAL A 16 10.87 0.36 -9.41
N VAL A 17 10.77 -0.95 -9.27
CA VAL A 17 10.29 -1.61 -8.05
C VAL A 17 11.01 -2.92 -7.80
N GLU A 18 11.69 -3.08 -6.65
CA GLU A 18 12.36 -4.34 -6.32
C GLU A 18 11.39 -5.40 -5.80
N SER A 19 10.33 -4.96 -5.14
CA SER A 19 9.35 -5.84 -4.50
C SER A 19 7.98 -5.66 -5.15
N PHE A 20 7.82 -6.20 -6.35
CA PHE A 20 6.61 -6.09 -7.14
C PHE A 20 5.51 -7.02 -6.62
N GLY A 21 4.75 -6.58 -5.62
CA GLY A 21 3.66 -7.35 -4.98
C GLY A 21 2.92 -6.56 -3.90
N GLY A 22 1.80 -7.08 -3.43
CA GLY A 22 0.97 -6.48 -2.39
C GLY A 22 0.52 -5.06 -2.73
N GLY A 23 0.57 -4.15 -1.76
CA GLY A 23 0.10 -2.77 -1.93
C GLY A 23 0.81 -1.98 -3.04
N VAL A 24 2.11 -2.20 -3.26
CA VAL A 24 2.87 -1.52 -4.33
C VAL A 24 2.38 -1.98 -5.71
N PHE A 25 2.11 -3.26 -5.87
CA PHE A 25 1.52 -3.79 -7.11
C PHE A 25 0.14 -3.20 -7.38
N SER A 26 -0.73 -3.18 -6.37
CA SER A 26 -2.07 -2.58 -6.50
C SER A 26 -1.99 -1.10 -6.86
N PHE A 27 -1.09 -0.36 -6.20
CA PHE A 27 -0.84 1.05 -6.52
C PHE A 27 -0.41 1.24 -7.98
N LEU A 28 0.62 0.50 -8.44
CA LEU A 28 1.11 0.60 -9.82
C LEU A 28 0.03 0.25 -10.83
N ARG A 29 -0.73 -0.82 -10.58
CA ARG A 29 -1.85 -1.22 -11.43
C ARG A 29 -2.88 -0.09 -11.54
N HIS A 30 -3.24 0.55 -10.44
CA HIS A 30 -4.22 1.64 -10.44
C HIS A 30 -3.71 2.88 -11.19
N VAL A 31 -2.46 3.28 -10.94
CA VAL A 31 -1.87 4.46 -11.60
C VAL A 31 -1.69 4.23 -13.09
N ILE A 32 -1.13 3.09 -13.49
CA ILE A 32 -0.87 2.77 -14.91
C ILE A 32 -2.18 2.62 -15.69
N ASN A 33 -3.17 1.91 -15.14
CA ASN A 33 -4.49 1.78 -15.77
C ASN A 33 -5.27 3.11 -15.84
N GLY A 34 -4.98 4.05 -14.94
CA GLY A 34 -5.64 5.36 -14.91
C GLY A 34 -4.96 6.45 -15.72
N LEU A 35 -3.70 6.24 -16.14
CA LEU A 35 -2.89 7.20 -16.89
C LEU A 35 -2.41 6.61 -18.23
N THR A 36 -3.34 6.10 -19.02
CA THR A 36 -3.09 5.39 -20.29
C THR A 36 -2.60 6.28 -21.45
N ASP A 37 -2.56 7.60 -21.26
CA ASP A 37 -1.98 8.56 -22.20
C ASP A 37 -0.46 8.71 -22.07
N TYR A 38 0.16 7.98 -21.13
CA TYR A 38 1.62 7.83 -21.00
C TYR A 38 2.06 6.45 -21.47
N GLN A 39 3.26 6.36 -22.02
CA GLN A 39 3.92 5.06 -22.18
C GLN A 39 4.55 4.67 -20.85
N HIS A 40 4.17 3.51 -20.32
CA HIS A 40 4.71 3.01 -19.07
C HIS A 40 5.72 1.88 -19.30
N ILE A 41 6.85 1.95 -18.59
CA ILE A 41 7.87 0.89 -18.53
C ILE A 41 8.02 0.51 -17.06
N VAL A 42 7.86 -0.77 -16.73
CA VAL A 42 7.98 -1.27 -15.36
C VAL A 42 9.22 -2.15 -15.25
N ILE A 43 10.23 -1.66 -14.53
CA ILE A 43 11.45 -2.41 -14.19
C ILE A 43 11.20 -3.07 -12.83
N TYR A 44 11.09 -4.40 -12.77
CA TYR A 44 10.61 -5.11 -11.59
C TYR A 44 11.54 -6.24 -11.14
N GLY A 45 11.67 -6.42 -9.81
CA GLY A 45 12.40 -7.52 -9.22
C GLY A 45 11.61 -8.83 -9.31
N VAL A 46 12.27 -9.91 -9.69
CA VAL A 46 11.67 -11.20 -10.09
C VAL A 46 11.46 -12.20 -8.93
N GLN A 47 11.79 -11.85 -7.68
CA GLN A 47 11.94 -12.83 -6.59
C GLN A 47 10.72 -13.01 -5.67
N ARG A 48 9.48 -12.83 -6.14
CA ARG A 48 8.30 -13.14 -5.32
C ARG A 48 7.51 -14.33 -5.85
N LYS A 49 7.42 -15.38 -5.03
CA LYS A 49 6.65 -16.60 -5.33
C LYS A 49 5.12 -16.40 -5.39
N GLU A 50 4.63 -15.29 -4.86
CA GLU A 50 3.20 -14.99 -4.69
C GLU A 50 2.59 -14.25 -5.90
N PHE A 51 3.32 -14.17 -7.00
CA PHE A 51 2.93 -13.36 -8.15
C PHE A 51 2.15 -14.22 -9.16
N PRO A 52 0.99 -13.78 -9.66
CA PRO A 52 0.30 -14.46 -10.76
C PRO A 52 1.24 -14.54 -11.97
N SER A 53 1.34 -15.70 -12.59
CA SER A 53 2.16 -15.90 -13.79
C SER A 53 1.72 -15.03 -14.97
N ASP A 54 0.48 -14.57 -14.94
CA ASP A 54 -0.19 -13.78 -15.98
C ASP A 54 -0.43 -12.32 -15.56
N PHE A 55 0.33 -11.79 -14.60
CA PHE A 55 0.15 -10.44 -14.04
C PHE A 55 0.12 -9.35 -15.10
N GLU A 56 0.81 -9.53 -16.23
CA GLU A 56 0.86 -8.58 -17.33
C GLU A 56 -0.54 -8.31 -17.91
N THR A 57 -1.44 -9.29 -17.85
CA THR A 57 -2.83 -9.16 -18.34
C THR A 57 -3.67 -8.16 -17.54
N LEU A 58 -3.20 -7.78 -16.34
CA LEU A 58 -3.85 -6.81 -15.46
C LEU A 58 -3.51 -5.36 -15.79
N PHE A 59 -2.66 -5.14 -16.80
CA PHE A 59 -2.20 -3.85 -17.29
C PHE A 59 -2.58 -3.61 -18.75
N PRO A 60 -2.52 -2.37 -19.25
CA PRO A 60 -2.65 -2.09 -20.69
C PRO A 60 -1.59 -2.86 -21.50
N ARG A 61 -1.97 -3.31 -22.70
CA ARG A 61 -1.13 -4.19 -23.56
C ARG A 61 0.21 -3.58 -24.00
N ASP A 62 0.31 -2.27 -23.96
CA ASP A 62 1.46 -1.47 -24.38
C ASP A 62 2.44 -1.16 -23.26
N VAL A 63 2.14 -1.59 -22.04
CA VAL A 63 3.08 -1.51 -20.91
C VAL A 63 4.24 -2.48 -21.12
N GLN A 64 5.47 -1.97 -21.02
CA GLN A 64 6.67 -2.79 -21.14
C GLN A 64 7.14 -3.24 -19.76
N PHE A 65 7.41 -4.53 -19.59
CA PHE A 65 7.92 -5.12 -18.36
C PHE A 65 9.37 -5.58 -18.56
N ILE A 66 10.29 -5.07 -17.73
CA ILE A 66 11.72 -5.39 -17.80
C ILE A 66 12.16 -6.03 -16.46
N PRO A 67 12.59 -7.29 -16.45
CA PRO A 67 13.06 -7.93 -15.23
C PRO A 67 14.36 -7.30 -14.71
N TRP A 68 14.33 -6.91 -13.44
CA TRP A 68 15.49 -6.40 -12.71
C TRP A 68 16.15 -7.53 -11.93
N ILE A 69 17.04 -8.24 -12.61
CA ILE A 69 17.81 -9.34 -12.05
C ILE A 69 18.69 -8.83 -10.89
N HIS A 70 18.89 -9.63 -9.86
CA HIS A 70 19.60 -9.34 -8.61
C HIS A 70 18.87 -8.39 -7.65
N ALA A 71 17.78 -7.76 -8.05
CA ALA A 71 16.98 -6.98 -7.12
C ALA A 71 16.25 -7.90 -6.14
N GLN A 72 16.58 -7.79 -4.86
CA GLN A 72 15.97 -8.57 -3.78
C GLN A 72 15.63 -7.67 -2.58
N ARG A 73 14.70 -8.13 -1.71
CA ARG A 73 14.25 -7.33 -0.58
C ARG A 73 15.33 -7.11 0.49
N GLU A 74 16.13 -8.14 0.76
CA GLU A 74 17.16 -8.08 1.79
C GLU A 74 18.39 -7.32 1.32
N ILE A 75 19.12 -6.71 2.27
CA ILE A 75 20.38 -6.03 1.97
C ILE A 75 21.45 -7.09 1.74
N SER A 76 22.03 -7.08 0.57
CA SER A 76 23.18 -7.91 0.19
C SER A 76 24.13 -7.06 -0.66
N PRO A 77 25.28 -6.61 -0.10
CA PRO A 77 26.14 -5.65 -0.79
C PRO A 77 26.55 -6.09 -2.21
N ILE A 78 26.86 -7.38 -2.39
CA ILE A 78 27.28 -7.92 -3.69
C ILE A 78 26.11 -7.92 -4.68
N GLU A 79 24.94 -8.45 -4.27
CA GLU A 79 23.77 -8.49 -5.14
C GLU A 79 23.22 -7.07 -5.38
N ASP A 80 23.27 -6.19 -4.38
CA ASP A 80 22.83 -4.80 -4.52
C ASP A 80 23.74 -4.02 -5.49
N PHE A 81 25.06 -4.30 -5.51
CA PHE A 81 25.96 -3.74 -6.50
C PHE A 81 25.66 -4.26 -7.92
N LYS A 82 25.44 -5.58 -8.09
CA LYS A 82 25.02 -6.15 -9.38
C LYS A 82 23.67 -5.58 -9.84
N ALA A 83 22.71 -5.44 -8.92
CA ALA A 83 21.41 -4.82 -9.19
C ALA A 83 21.55 -3.36 -9.64
N LEU A 84 22.44 -2.57 -9.00
CA LEU A 84 22.73 -1.20 -9.40
C LEU A 84 23.30 -1.14 -10.81
N VAL A 85 24.33 -1.93 -11.11
CA VAL A 85 24.95 -1.99 -12.46
C VAL A 85 23.88 -2.35 -13.51
N ARG A 86 23.05 -3.36 -13.21
CA ARG A 86 21.98 -3.77 -14.13
C ARG A 86 20.96 -2.67 -14.33
N LEU A 87 20.56 -1.94 -13.27
CA LEU A 87 19.62 -0.83 -13.37
C LEU A 87 20.18 0.32 -14.23
N VAL A 88 21.46 0.67 -14.04
CA VAL A 88 22.13 1.68 -14.89
C VAL A 88 22.13 1.26 -16.37
N GLN A 89 22.41 -0.02 -16.68
CA GLN A 89 22.38 -0.54 -18.06
C GLN A 89 20.97 -0.44 -18.66
N ILE A 90 19.94 -0.83 -17.90
CA ILE A 90 18.54 -0.77 -18.36
C ILE A 90 18.15 0.69 -18.62
N LEU A 91 18.37 1.59 -17.65
CA LEU A 91 17.99 3.01 -17.76
C LEU A 91 18.72 3.71 -18.91
N LYS A 92 20.00 3.37 -19.15
CA LYS A 92 20.77 3.92 -20.28
C LYS A 92 20.20 3.52 -21.64
N GLY A 93 19.53 2.36 -21.73
CA GLY A 93 18.91 1.87 -22.96
C GLY A 93 17.51 2.46 -23.24
N ILE A 94 16.90 3.19 -22.30
CA ILE A 94 15.58 3.77 -22.47
C ILE A 94 15.72 5.23 -22.93
N HIS A 95 15.16 5.55 -24.09
CA HIS A 95 15.20 6.90 -24.64
C HIS A 95 13.94 7.71 -24.29
N SER A 96 14.04 9.03 -24.32
CA SER A 96 12.91 9.96 -24.13
C SER A 96 12.19 9.83 -22.79
N VAL A 97 12.91 9.40 -21.73
CA VAL A 97 12.36 9.29 -20.37
C VAL A 97 11.96 10.66 -19.85
N GLN A 98 10.68 10.80 -19.49
CA GLN A 98 10.15 12.01 -18.85
C GLN A 98 10.34 11.96 -17.33
N LYS A 99 9.95 10.85 -16.71
CA LYS A 99 10.13 10.62 -15.26
C LYS A 99 10.57 9.19 -14.97
N ILE A 100 11.34 9.05 -13.91
CA ILE A 100 11.73 7.78 -13.30
C ILE A 100 11.10 7.75 -11.92
N HIS A 101 10.07 6.91 -11.75
CA HIS A 101 9.34 6.78 -10.50
C HIS A 101 9.80 5.53 -9.75
N LEU A 102 10.50 5.72 -8.66
CA LEU A 102 11.06 4.67 -7.82
C LEU A 102 10.07 4.30 -6.72
N HIS A 103 9.85 3.01 -6.50
CA HIS A 103 8.89 2.49 -5.53
C HIS A 103 9.59 1.61 -4.50
N SER A 104 9.33 1.88 -3.20
CA SER A 104 9.95 1.24 -2.04
C SER A 104 11.40 1.63 -1.78
N SER A 105 11.88 1.35 -0.55
CA SER A 105 13.14 1.92 -0.04
C SER A 105 14.38 1.46 -0.82
N LYS A 106 14.46 0.19 -1.25
CA LYS A 106 15.64 -0.30 -1.98
C LYS A 106 15.68 0.25 -3.41
N ALA A 107 14.55 0.22 -4.14
CA ALA A 107 14.49 0.84 -5.46
C ALA A 107 14.73 2.35 -5.36
N GLY A 108 14.21 2.99 -4.32
CA GLY A 108 14.47 4.39 -4.01
C GLY A 108 15.95 4.70 -3.80
N PHE A 109 16.68 3.86 -3.08
CA PHE A 109 18.11 4.05 -2.83
C PHE A 109 18.95 3.79 -4.08
N LEU A 110 18.85 2.58 -4.66
CA LEU A 110 19.63 2.20 -5.83
C LEU A 110 19.28 3.03 -7.07
N GLY A 111 17.99 3.35 -7.25
CA GLY A 111 17.52 4.15 -8.37
C GLY A 111 18.00 5.60 -8.33
N ARG A 112 18.05 6.24 -7.15
CA ARG A 112 18.62 7.58 -6.99
C ARG A 112 20.11 7.62 -7.30
N ILE A 113 20.86 6.58 -6.89
CA ILE A 113 22.29 6.44 -7.27
C ILE A 113 22.41 6.26 -8.79
N ALA A 114 21.64 5.33 -9.39
CA ALA A 114 21.69 5.08 -10.82
C ALA A 114 21.37 6.33 -11.65
N ALA A 115 20.33 7.07 -11.27
CA ALA A 115 19.94 8.30 -11.94
C ALA A 115 20.97 9.42 -11.79
N SER A 116 21.62 9.52 -10.63
CA SER A 116 22.73 10.46 -10.40
C SER A 116 23.92 10.14 -11.31
N LEU A 117 24.31 8.86 -11.41
CA LEU A 117 25.39 8.40 -12.31
C LEU A 117 25.08 8.69 -13.79
N LEU A 118 23.82 8.68 -14.17
CA LEU A 118 23.36 8.97 -15.55
C LEU A 118 23.07 10.45 -15.81
N GLY A 119 23.18 11.32 -14.79
CA GLY A 119 22.88 12.75 -14.90
C GLY A 119 21.41 13.09 -15.13
N VAL A 120 20.48 12.19 -14.70
CA VAL A 120 19.02 12.34 -14.87
C VAL A 120 18.28 12.43 -13.53
N GLY A 121 18.96 12.86 -12.48
CA GLY A 121 18.44 12.94 -11.13
C GLY A 121 17.24 13.88 -10.95
N ASP A 122 17.11 14.90 -11.77
CA ASP A 122 15.99 15.84 -11.82
C ASP A 122 14.66 15.21 -12.27
N LYS A 123 14.75 14.09 -12.99
CA LYS A 123 13.58 13.31 -13.46
C LYS A 123 13.07 12.32 -12.43
N VAL A 124 13.76 12.15 -11.29
CA VAL A 124 13.45 11.12 -10.31
C VAL A 124 12.37 11.55 -9.35
N LEU A 125 11.38 10.67 -9.18
CA LEU A 125 10.38 10.67 -8.11
C LEU A 125 10.58 9.40 -7.29
N TYR A 126 10.40 9.50 -5.98
CA TYR A 126 10.53 8.36 -5.09
C TYR A 126 9.34 8.26 -4.14
N THR A 127 8.61 7.14 -4.20
CA THR A 127 7.50 6.85 -3.29
C THR A 127 7.87 5.66 -2.39
N PRO A 128 7.99 5.86 -1.07
CA PRO A 128 8.48 4.85 -0.12
C PRO A 128 7.55 3.67 0.09
N HIS A 129 6.23 3.88 0.08
CA HIS A 129 5.20 2.88 0.40
C HIS A 129 5.38 2.21 1.76
N GLY A 130 5.63 2.98 2.81
CA GLY A 130 5.99 2.51 4.13
C GLY A 130 7.51 2.39 4.27
N ALA A 131 8.16 3.53 4.53
CA ALA A 131 9.62 3.65 4.56
C ALA A 131 10.28 2.66 5.53
N SER A 132 11.43 2.11 5.16
CA SER A 132 12.14 1.09 5.96
C SER A 132 12.54 1.55 7.36
N PHE A 133 12.75 2.85 7.59
CA PHE A 133 13.04 3.39 8.92
C PHE A 133 11.81 3.49 9.83
N LEU A 134 10.58 3.29 9.32
CA LEU A 134 9.36 3.21 10.12
C LEU A 134 9.18 1.84 10.77
N ARG A 135 9.91 0.83 10.32
CA ARG A 135 9.82 -0.54 10.84
C ARG A 135 10.08 -0.61 12.34
N GLU A 136 9.28 -1.40 13.04
CA GLU A 136 9.41 -1.64 14.48
C GLU A 136 10.12 -2.95 14.82
N ASP A 137 10.29 -3.84 13.84
CA ASP A 137 10.97 -5.14 13.96
C ASP A 137 12.49 -5.06 13.79
N ILE A 138 13.05 -3.86 13.82
CA ILE A 138 14.50 -3.62 13.64
C ILE A 138 15.10 -2.88 14.84
N SER A 139 16.40 -3.12 15.07
CA SER A 139 17.13 -2.41 16.12
C SER A 139 17.24 -0.91 15.84
N ARG A 140 17.45 -0.11 16.92
CA ARG A 140 17.67 1.34 16.80
C ARG A 140 18.85 1.68 15.89
N GLN A 141 19.92 0.87 15.91
CA GLN A 141 21.09 1.04 15.06
C GLN A 141 20.73 0.83 13.58
N LYS A 142 19.95 -0.21 13.28
CA LYS A 142 19.49 -0.48 11.90
C LYS A 142 18.52 0.60 11.42
N LYS A 143 17.67 1.12 12.30
CA LYS A 143 16.80 2.25 12.00
C LYS A 143 17.60 3.50 11.66
N PHE A 144 18.62 3.83 12.48
CA PHE A 144 19.54 4.94 12.21
C PHE A 144 20.27 4.77 10.86
N PHE A 145 20.74 3.57 10.58
CA PHE A 145 21.37 3.25 9.29
C PHE A 145 20.44 3.52 8.10
N TYR A 146 19.16 3.09 8.18
CA TYR A 146 18.19 3.39 7.12
C TYR A 146 17.92 4.89 6.97
N ILE A 147 17.87 5.64 8.07
CA ILE A 147 17.75 7.10 8.03
C ILE A 147 18.94 7.72 7.30
N MET A 148 20.16 7.27 7.57
CA MET A 148 21.35 7.78 6.90
C MET A 148 21.34 7.44 5.40
N LEU A 149 20.89 6.25 4.99
CA LEU A 149 20.73 5.90 3.59
C LEU A 149 19.71 6.81 2.88
N GLU A 150 18.56 7.08 3.52
CA GLU A 150 17.54 7.98 2.95
C GLU A 150 18.07 9.41 2.77
N ARG A 151 18.74 9.96 3.79
CA ARG A 151 19.35 11.29 3.72
C ARG A 151 20.45 11.38 2.66
N PHE A 152 21.31 10.37 2.58
CA PHE A 152 22.35 10.30 1.57
C PHE A 152 21.76 10.29 0.15
N ALA A 153 20.76 9.44 -0.08
CA ALA A 153 20.13 9.33 -1.40
C ALA A 153 19.33 10.59 -1.76
N ASP A 154 18.69 11.28 -0.80
CA ASP A 154 18.00 12.56 -1.02
C ASP A 154 18.98 13.67 -1.44
N ALA A 155 20.19 13.67 -0.88
CA ALA A 155 21.25 14.60 -1.28
C ALA A 155 21.79 14.36 -2.71
N LEU A 156 21.65 13.11 -3.23
CA LEU A 156 22.08 12.77 -4.59
C LEU A 156 21.09 13.23 -5.65
N SER A 157 19.82 12.87 -5.50
CA SER A 157 18.81 13.13 -6.53
C SER A 157 17.38 12.81 -6.08
N GLY A 158 16.40 13.32 -6.85
CA GLY A 158 15.00 12.95 -6.79
C GLY A 158 14.18 13.72 -5.75
N ARG A 159 12.87 13.62 -5.88
CA ARG A 159 11.89 14.18 -4.95
C ARG A 159 11.15 13.05 -4.22
N VAL A 160 11.07 13.12 -2.90
CA VAL A 160 10.29 12.18 -2.09
C VAL A 160 8.82 12.55 -2.13
N ILE A 161 7.99 11.61 -2.58
CA ILE A 161 6.53 11.72 -2.66
C ILE A 161 5.94 10.62 -1.79
N CYS A 162 5.61 10.94 -0.56
CA CYS A 162 5.06 9.99 0.40
C CYS A 162 3.62 9.57 0.05
N CYS A 163 3.18 8.41 0.53
CA CYS A 163 1.82 7.91 0.31
C CYS A 163 0.77 8.58 1.21
N SER A 164 1.21 9.25 2.29
CA SER A 164 0.36 9.88 3.29
C SER A 164 1.02 11.09 3.94
N GLU A 165 0.23 11.90 4.60
CA GLU A 165 0.71 13.06 5.34
C GLU A 165 1.61 12.65 6.51
N SER A 166 1.24 11.61 7.26
CA SER A 166 2.03 11.12 8.39
C SER A 166 3.38 10.55 7.96
N GLU A 167 3.44 9.82 6.83
CA GLU A 167 4.71 9.37 6.25
C GLU A 167 5.57 10.56 5.83
N CYS A 168 4.98 11.59 5.21
CA CYS A 168 5.68 12.83 4.86
C CYS A 168 6.24 13.54 6.10
N LYS A 169 5.45 13.65 7.17
CA LYS A 169 5.94 14.20 8.46
C LYS A 169 7.11 13.39 9.01
N ALA A 170 7.09 12.05 8.86
CA ALA A 170 8.20 11.20 9.29
C ALA A 170 9.47 11.46 8.47
N PHE A 171 9.37 11.66 7.16
CA PHE A 171 10.51 12.06 6.32
C PHE A 171 11.06 13.44 6.68
N LYS A 172 10.20 14.43 6.95
CA LYS A 172 10.63 15.76 7.41
C LYS A 172 11.36 15.70 8.75
N LYS A 173 10.88 14.88 9.70
CA LYS A 173 11.55 14.66 11.01
C LYS A 173 12.98 14.12 10.89
N ILE A 174 13.31 13.42 9.82
CA ILE A 174 14.68 12.95 9.58
C ILE A 174 15.51 13.89 8.70
N GLY A 175 15.03 15.12 8.44
CA GLY A 175 15.74 16.18 7.74
C GLY A 175 15.53 16.21 6.23
N ILE A 176 14.53 15.51 5.67
CA ILE A 176 14.15 15.56 4.25
C ILE A 176 12.99 16.53 4.09
N GLU A 177 13.29 17.83 4.20
CA GLU A 177 12.31 18.93 4.25
C GLU A 177 11.47 19.08 2.98
N LYS A 178 12.06 18.75 1.82
CA LYS A 178 11.40 18.84 0.50
C LYS A 178 10.41 17.71 0.23
N ALA A 179 10.28 16.75 1.15
CA ALA A 179 9.29 15.69 1.03
C ALA A 179 7.88 16.28 0.93
N SER A 180 7.11 15.75 0.01
CA SER A 180 5.69 16.05 -0.18
C SER A 180 4.88 14.75 -0.19
N PHE A 181 3.55 14.81 -0.24
CA PHE A 181 2.75 13.62 -0.29
C PHE A 181 1.64 13.69 -1.34
N ILE A 182 1.28 12.54 -1.83
CA ILE A 182 0.06 12.29 -2.60
C ILE A 182 -0.58 11.07 -1.93
N ASN A 183 -1.77 11.26 -1.37
CA ASN A 183 -2.46 10.16 -0.71
C ASN A 183 -2.66 8.99 -1.67
N ASN A 184 -2.36 7.77 -1.21
CA ASN A 184 -2.76 6.56 -1.93
C ASN A 184 -4.27 6.53 -2.14
N SER A 185 -4.69 5.74 -3.11
CA SER A 185 -6.09 5.50 -3.44
C SER A 185 -6.31 4.06 -3.92
N CYS A 186 -7.55 3.67 -4.00
CA CYS A 186 -8.01 2.47 -4.67
C CYS A 186 -9.30 2.79 -5.45
N PRO A 187 -9.66 2.01 -6.47
CA PRO A 187 -11.01 2.08 -7.04
C PRO A 187 -12.06 1.76 -5.97
N PRO A 188 -13.22 2.45 -5.97
CA PRO A 188 -14.26 2.13 -5.01
C PRO A 188 -14.76 0.71 -5.24
N LEU A 189 -14.85 -0.07 -4.16
CA LEU A 189 -15.45 -1.38 -4.23
C LEU A 189 -16.98 -1.27 -4.44
N ALA A 190 -17.52 -2.11 -5.29
CA ALA A 190 -18.95 -2.12 -5.55
C ALA A 190 -19.72 -2.71 -4.36
N LYS A 191 -20.70 -1.95 -3.81
CA LYS A 191 -21.71 -2.55 -2.93
C LYS A 191 -22.58 -3.46 -3.79
N ARG A 192 -22.67 -4.75 -3.45
CA ARG A 192 -23.71 -5.60 -4.03
C ARG A 192 -25.09 -5.13 -3.54
N SER A 193 -26.06 -5.07 -4.46
CA SER A 193 -27.47 -4.71 -4.16
C SER A 193 -28.18 -5.72 -3.24
N SER A 194 -27.59 -6.84 -2.95
CA SER A 194 -28.05 -7.83 -1.98
C SER A 194 -26.81 -8.42 -1.31
N SER A 195 -26.27 -7.74 -0.29
CA SER A 195 -25.44 -8.39 0.68
C SER A 195 -26.33 -9.36 1.48
N VAL A 196 -26.50 -10.56 0.97
CA VAL A 196 -26.95 -11.66 1.82
C VAL A 196 -25.88 -11.76 2.90
N ARG A 197 -26.17 -11.31 4.12
CA ARG A 197 -25.33 -11.63 5.28
C ARG A 197 -25.15 -13.13 5.26
N ILE A 198 -23.90 -13.58 5.24
CA ILE A 198 -23.56 -15.02 5.20
C ILE A 198 -24.14 -15.72 6.46
N ASN A 199 -24.27 -14.95 7.56
CA ASN A 199 -24.95 -15.31 8.81
C ASN A 199 -25.52 -14.03 9.44
N ASP A 200 -26.54 -14.14 10.33
CA ASP A 200 -27.06 -13.01 11.11
C ASP A 200 -26.08 -12.44 12.15
N LYS A 201 -24.80 -12.83 12.07
CA LYS A 201 -23.75 -12.44 13.00
C LYS A 201 -23.10 -11.12 12.57
N PHE A 202 -22.63 -10.38 13.55
CA PHE A 202 -21.88 -9.17 13.40
C PHE A 202 -20.43 -9.51 12.99
N LEU A 203 -20.01 -9.10 11.80
CA LEU A 203 -18.73 -9.50 11.21
C LEU A 203 -17.69 -8.38 11.29
N ILE A 204 -16.60 -8.66 11.99
CA ILE A 204 -15.45 -7.77 12.15
C ILE A 204 -14.29 -8.34 11.33
N ILE A 205 -13.73 -7.53 10.45
CA ILE A 205 -12.68 -8.00 9.55
C ILE A 205 -11.38 -7.23 9.68
N SER A 206 -10.29 -7.90 9.33
CA SER A 206 -9.00 -7.31 8.99
C SER A 206 -8.50 -7.90 7.68
N SER A 207 -7.51 -7.29 7.02
CA SER A 207 -6.98 -7.86 5.79
C SER A 207 -5.48 -7.60 5.58
N GLY A 208 -4.83 -8.59 4.97
CA GLY A 208 -3.42 -8.53 4.60
C GLY A 208 -2.68 -9.83 4.91
N ARG A 209 -1.38 -9.85 4.58
CA ARG A 209 -0.52 -10.99 4.93
C ARG A 209 -0.34 -11.04 6.45
N MET A 210 -0.37 -12.22 7.04
CA MET A 210 -0.04 -12.45 8.46
C MET A 210 1.46 -12.24 8.67
N THR A 211 1.86 -11.00 8.95
CA THR A 211 3.26 -10.60 9.17
C THR A 211 3.36 -9.78 10.45
N TYR A 212 4.57 -9.65 10.99
CA TYR A 212 4.84 -8.78 12.14
C TYR A 212 4.31 -7.35 11.94
N GLN A 213 4.43 -6.81 10.73
CA GLN A 213 3.91 -5.49 10.38
C GLN A 213 2.40 -5.37 10.60
N LYS A 214 1.63 -6.38 10.18
CA LYS A 214 0.16 -6.38 10.26
C LYS A 214 -0.36 -6.78 11.63
N ASN A 215 0.51 -7.36 12.49
CA ASN A 215 0.23 -7.70 13.89
C ASN A 215 -1.05 -8.54 14.07
N PRO A 216 -1.12 -9.72 13.42
CA PRO A 216 -2.28 -10.60 13.55
C PRO A 216 -2.52 -11.05 14.98
N GLU A 217 -1.46 -11.13 15.81
CA GLU A 217 -1.55 -11.50 17.22
C GLU A 217 -2.45 -10.53 18.02
N MET A 218 -2.38 -9.23 17.74
CA MET A 218 -3.25 -8.23 18.36
C MET A 218 -4.71 -8.43 17.92
N PHE A 219 -4.94 -8.70 16.63
CA PHE A 219 -6.30 -8.99 16.13
C PHE A 219 -6.88 -10.26 16.77
N GLN A 220 -6.06 -11.33 16.90
CA GLN A 220 -6.46 -12.55 17.58
C GLN A 220 -6.76 -12.30 19.07
N ALA A 221 -5.95 -11.49 19.77
CA ALA A 221 -6.18 -11.14 21.16
C ALA A 221 -7.52 -10.38 21.34
N ILE A 222 -7.80 -9.42 20.44
CA ILE A 222 -9.08 -8.72 20.40
C ILE A 222 -10.23 -9.71 20.18
N ALA A 223 -10.14 -10.60 19.20
CA ALA A 223 -11.15 -11.61 18.92
C ALA A 223 -11.41 -12.51 20.14
N LYS A 224 -10.36 -12.99 20.81
CA LYS A 224 -10.48 -13.80 22.04
C LYS A 224 -11.21 -13.06 23.17
N HIS A 225 -11.05 -11.74 23.30
CA HIS A 225 -11.77 -10.94 24.30
C HIS A 225 -13.30 -11.02 24.09
N PHE A 226 -13.73 -11.08 22.83
CA PHE A 226 -15.14 -11.15 22.46
C PHE A 226 -15.66 -12.59 22.27
N ALA A 227 -14.92 -13.65 22.66
CA ALA A 227 -15.34 -15.04 22.45
C ALA A 227 -16.69 -15.40 23.13
N GLY A 228 -17.04 -14.72 24.23
CA GLY A 228 -18.34 -14.86 24.89
C GLY A 228 -19.54 -14.19 24.16
N TRP A 229 -19.30 -13.42 23.14
CA TRP A 229 -20.30 -12.69 22.36
C TRP A 229 -20.78 -13.55 21.18
N LYS A 230 -21.80 -14.40 21.41
CA LYS A 230 -22.26 -15.43 20.44
C LYS A 230 -22.58 -14.91 19.03
N ASN A 231 -22.96 -13.63 18.93
CA ASN A 231 -23.35 -12.99 17.67
C ASN A 231 -22.22 -12.16 17.02
N VAL A 232 -20.97 -12.30 17.48
CA VAL A 232 -19.82 -11.56 16.94
C VAL A 232 -18.79 -12.53 16.37
N GLU A 233 -18.42 -12.34 15.12
CA GLU A 233 -17.40 -13.13 14.43
C GLU A 233 -16.29 -12.21 13.91
N PHE A 234 -15.09 -12.78 13.91
CA PHE A 234 -13.89 -12.14 13.38
C PHE A 234 -13.36 -12.92 12.19
N LEU A 235 -12.95 -12.22 11.15
CA LEU A 235 -12.39 -12.82 9.95
C LEU A 235 -11.14 -12.07 9.49
N TRP A 236 -10.04 -12.79 9.35
CA TRP A 236 -8.84 -12.26 8.70
C TRP A 236 -8.85 -12.62 7.22
N ILE A 237 -8.83 -11.63 6.35
CA ILE A 237 -8.75 -11.82 4.89
C ILE A 237 -7.28 -11.86 4.48
N GLY A 238 -6.79 -13.04 4.16
CA GLY A 238 -5.39 -13.27 3.79
C GLY A 238 -4.77 -14.42 4.58
N GLY A 239 -3.56 -14.80 4.21
CA GLY A 239 -2.85 -15.93 4.78
C GLY A 239 -1.43 -15.60 5.25
N GLY A 240 -0.76 -16.62 5.82
CA GLY A 240 0.61 -16.53 6.30
C GLY A 240 1.12 -17.86 6.82
N GLU A 241 2.37 -17.87 7.34
CA GLU A 241 3.04 -19.11 7.77
C GLU A 241 2.44 -19.77 9.02
N ARG A 242 1.56 -19.07 9.79
CA ARG A 242 1.00 -19.52 11.07
C ARG A 242 -0.53 -19.48 11.10
N GLU A 243 -1.14 -19.74 9.97
CA GLU A 243 -2.60 -19.62 9.79
C GLU A 243 -3.37 -20.59 10.69
N ASP A 244 -2.87 -21.83 10.85
CA ASP A 244 -3.52 -22.86 11.69
C ASP A 244 -3.54 -22.50 13.19
N GLU A 245 -2.49 -21.81 13.69
CA GLU A 245 -2.41 -21.36 15.08
C GLU A 245 -3.25 -20.09 15.35
N PHE A 246 -3.66 -19.40 14.29
CA PHE A 246 -4.35 -18.11 14.36
C PHE A 246 -5.85 -18.26 14.63
N CYS A 247 -6.49 -19.32 14.15
CA CYS A 247 -7.93 -19.51 14.26
C CYS A 247 -8.36 -19.85 15.70
N THR A 248 -9.53 -19.34 16.10
CA THR A 248 -10.20 -19.60 17.39
C THR A 248 -11.69 -19.85 17.17
N GLU A 249 -12.48 -20.09 18.24
CA GLU A 249 -13.92 -20.37 18.13
C GLU A 249 -14.69 -19.26 17.35
N ASN A 250 -14.31 -18.00 17.57
CA ASN A 250 -14.96 -16.82 16.93
C ASN A 250 -14.07 -16.10 15.91
N LEU A 251 -12.91 -16.66 15.54
CA LEU A 251 -11.97 -16.10 14.60
C LEU A 251 -11.55 -17.14 13.57
N SER A 252 -11.68 -16.79 12.30
CA SER A 252 -11.20 -17.57 11.16
C SER A 252 -10.32 -16.74 10.23
N ALA A 253 -9.63 -17.44 9.32
CA ALA A 253 -8.85 -16.83 8.25
C ALA A 253 -9.30 -17.41 6.90
N THR A 254 -9.25 -16.58 5.85
CA THR A 254 -9.63 -17.04 4.50
C THR A 254 -8.50 -17.75 3.77
N GLY A 255 -7.25 -17.63 4.27
CA GLY A 255 -6.10 -17.89 3.42
C GLY A 255 -6.03 -16.89 2.27
N TRP A 256 -5.25 -17.22 1.25
CA TRP A 256 -5.11 -16.41 0.05
C TRP A 256 -6.36 -16.48 -0.82
N VAL A 257 -7.00 -15.36 -1.05
CA VAL A 257 -8.19 -15.21 -1.89
C VAL A 257 -7.95 -14.17 -2.97
N ASN A 258 -8.69 -14.27 -4.08
CA ASN A 258 -8.60 -13.28 -5.16
C ASN A 258 -9.32 -11.97 -4.79
N GLN A 259 -9.07 -10.92 -5.57
CA GLN A 259 -9.60 -9.58 -5.27
C GLN A 259 -11.13 -9.49 -5.30
N SER A 260 -11.80 -10.28 -6.13
CA SER A 260 -13.27 -10.33 -6.16
C SER A 260 -13.83 -10.89 -4.84
N GLN A 261 -13.22 -11.97 -4.35
CA GLN A 261 -13.56 -12.56 -3.05
C GLN A 261 -13.28 -11.60 -1.89
N VAL A 262 -12.14 -10.88 -1.91
CA VAL A 262 -11.87 -9.82 -0.92
C VAL A 262 -12.99 -8.79 -0.91
N ALA A 263 -13.39 -8.29 -2.07
CA ALA A 263 -14.44 -7.29 -2.19
C ALA A 263 -15.81 -7.79 -1.68
N GLU A 264 -16.14 -9.05 -1.98
CA GLU A 264 -17.38 -9.69 -1.50
C GLU A 264 -17.43 -9.82 0.02
N ILE A 265 -16.34 -10.29 0.63
CA ILE A 265 -16.24 -10.43 2.08
C ILE A 265 -16.28 -9.06 2.74
N MET A 266 -15.50 -8.09 2.25
CA MET A 266 -15.52 -6.73 2.79
C MET A 266 -16.91 -6.10 2.72
N ALA A 267 -17.65 -6.32 1.62
CA ALA A 267 -18.99 -5.76 1.45
C ALA A 267 -20.04 -6.36 2.41
N SER A 268 -19.76 -7.53 3.01
CA SER A 268 -20.65 -8.19 4.00
C SER A 268 -20.29 -7.86 5.45
N ALA A 269 -19.19 -7.17 5.70
CA ALA A 269 -18.69 -6.90 7.04
C ALA A 269 -19.22 -5.59 7.63
N ASP A 270 -19.22 -5.52 8.97
CA ASP A 270 -19.76 -4.39 9.74
C ASP A 270 -18.68 -3.39 10.17
N ILE A 271 -17.50 -3.86 10.56
CA ILE A 271 -16.37 -3.02 11.02
C ILE A 271 -15.06 -3.53 10.41
N TYR A 272 -14.21 -2.60 10.01
CA TYR A 272 -12.83 -2.91 9.61
C TYR A 272 -11.86 -2.56 10.73
N VAL A 273 -11.01 -3.51 11.11
CA VAL A 273 -9.96 -3.34 12.13
C VAL A 273 -8.58 -3.47 11.49
N SER A 274 -7.70 -2.52 11.73
CA SER A 274 -6.27 -2.65 11.39
C SER A 274 -5.42 -2.58 12.64
N THR A 275 -4.66 -3.64 12.88
CA THR A 275 -3.72 -3.76 14.01
C THR A 275 -2.28 -3.49 13.61
N SER A 276 -2.04 -2.93 12.44
CA SER A 276 -0.70 -2.72 11.87
C SER A 276 0.20 -1.87 12.78
N ARG A 277 1.47 -2.24 12.87
CA ARG A 277 2.49 -1.48 13.61
C ARG A 277 2.98 -0.26 12.84
N TRP A 278 3.05 -0.32 11.53
CA TRP A 278 3.38 0.79 10.62
C TRP A 278 2.80 0.52 9.23
N GLU A 279 2.48 1.60 8.51
CA GLU A 279 2.01 1.59 7.11
C GLU A 279 2.61 2.77 6.33
N GLY A 280 2.44 2.77 5.00
CA GLY A 280 2.57 3.99 4.19
C GLY A 280 1.24 4.75 4.14
N LEU A 281 0.27 4.16 3.46
CA LEU A 281 -1.17 4.39 3.54
C LEU A 281 -1.84 3.10 3.06
N PRO A 282 -2.52 2.35 3.93
CA PRO A 282 -2.95 0.98 3.62
C PRO A 282 -4.14 0.96 2.65
N ILE A 283 -3.95 0.36 1.48
CA ILE A 283 -4.99 0.25 0.44
C ILE A 283 -6.23 -0.46 0.98
N SER A 284 -6.07 -1.49 1.81
CA SER A 284 -7.19 -2.23 2.39
C SER A 284 -8.09 -1.38 3.30
N VAL A 285 -7.52 -0.40 4.01
CA VAL A 285 -8.31 0.57 4.78
C VAL A 285 -9.09 1.49 3.84
N LEU A 286 -8.47 1.92 2.73
CA LEU A 286 -9.15 2.74 1.73
C LEU A 286 -10.30 1.98 1.03
N GLU A 287 -10.10 0.69 0.77
CA GLU A 287 -11.12 -0.22 0.26
C GLU A 287 -12.31 -0.30 1.24
N ALA A 288 -12.05 -0.49 2.53
CA ALA A 288 -13.08 -0.48 3.57
C ALA A 288 -13.81 0.86 3.65
N MET A 289 -13.09 1.99 3.57
CA MET A 289 -13.69 3.33 3.54
C MET A 289 -14.58 3.53 2.32
N SER A 290 -14.21 3.00 1.16
CA SER A 290 -15.00 3.10 -0.08
C SER A 290 -16.36 2.41 0.04
N LEU A 291 -16.44 1.36 0.84
CA LEU A 291 -17.66 0.65 1.19
C LEU A 291 -18.47 1.34 2.32
N GLY A 292 -17.85 2.34 2.96
CA GLY A 292 -18.46 3.03 4.10
C GLY A 292 -18.34 2.26 5.40
N MET A 293 -17.30 1.44 5.58
CA MET A 293 -17.12 0.72 6.85
C MET A 293 -16.63 1.66 7.95
N PRO A 294 -17.16 1.55 9.18
CA PRO A 294 -16.56 2.11 10.37
C PRO A 294 -15.16 1.51 10.60
N LEU A 295 -14.22 2.31 11.08
CA LEU A 295 -12.83 1.93 11.22
C LEU A 295 -12.39 1.88 12.68
N LEU A 296 -11.63 0.84 13.04
CA LEU A 296 -10.87 0.77 14.29
C LEU A 296 -9.41 0.47 13.92
N LEU A 297 -8.54 1.49 14.01
CA LEU A 297 -7.18 1.38 13.50
C LEU A 297 -6.16 1.64 14.61
N SER A 298 -5.04 0.91 14.61
CA SER A 298 -3.89 1.25 15.45
C SER A 298 -3.35 2.64 15.09
N ASP A 299 -2.97 3.44 16.10
CA ASP A 299 -2.41 4.79 15.92
C ASP A 299 -0.95 4.71 15.45
N CYS A 300 -0.77 4.43 14.17
CA CYS A 300 0.53 4.38 13.52
C CYS A 300 0.56 5.21 12.24
N VAL A 301 1.76 5.44 11.70
CA VAL A 301 1.94 6.10 10.40
C VAL A 301 1.08 5.38 9.35
N GLY A 302 0.38 6.15 8.54
CA GLY A 302 -0.54 5.69 7.50
C GLY A 302 -1.96 5.44 8.01
N ASN A 303 -2.15 4.70 9.11
CA ASN A 303 -3.47 4.47 9.68
C ASN A 303 -4.09 5.77 10.23
N CYS A 304 -3.30 6.59 10.93
CA CYS A 304 -3.78 7.84 11.53
C CYS A 304 -4.30 8.85 10.50
N ASP A 305 -3.88 8.76 9.24
CA ASP A 305 -4.37 9.62 8.16
C ASP A 305 -5.80 9.24 7.72
N CYS A 306 -6.25 8.00 8.02
CA CYS A 306 -7.53 7.46 7.57
C CYS A 306 -8.70 7.70 8.54
N VAL A 307 -8.46 8.24 9.75
CA VAL A 307 -9.49 8.41 10.77
C VAL A 307 -9.80 9.88 11.01
N ARG A 308 -11.02 10.30 10.65
CA ARG A 308 -11.56 11.65 10.88
C ARG A 308 -13.08 11.56 11.09
N GLY A 309 -13.50 11.09 12.26
CA GLY A 309 -14.92 10.92 12.61
C GLY A 309 -15.58 9.65 12.04
N ASN A 310 -14.85 8.85 11.28
CA ASN A 310 -15.31 7.61 10.66
C ASN A 310 -14.86 6.35 11.44
N GLY A 311 -14.33 6.53 12.66
CA GLY A 311 -13.84 5.45 13.48
C GLY A 311 -13.01 5.94 14.65
N PHE A 312 -12.19 5.05 15.20
CA PHE A 312 -11.29 5.33 16.31
C PHE A 312 -9.85 4.89 16.01
N LEU A 313 -8.90 5.59 16.62
CA LEU A 313 -7.51 5.16 16.73
C LEU A 313 -7.28 4.57 18.11
N PHE A 314 -6.51 3.48 18.20
CA PHE A 314 -6.14 2.86 19.47
C PHE A 314 -4.63 2.67 19.58
N ARG A 315 -4.11 2.71 20.82
CA ARG A 315 -2.70 2.54 21.17
C ARG A 315 -2.44 1.32 22.03
N SER A 316 -3.48 0.75 22.64
CA SER A 316 -3.38 -0.42 23.49
C SER A 316 -4.51 -1.41 23.21
N PHE A 317 -4.37 -2.62 23.76
CA PHE A 317 -5.40 -3.65 23.72
C PHE A 317 -6.71 -3.18 24.40
N GLU A 318 -6.58 -2.49 25.53
CA GLU A 318 -7.70 -1.98 26.32
C GLU A 318 -8.49 -0.90 25.55
N GLU A 319 -7.78 0.01 24.89
CA GLU A 319 -8.43 1.01 24.03
C GLU A 319 -9.13 0.34 22.84
N ALA A 320 -8.48 -0.65 22.20
CA ALA A 320 -9.06 -1.36 21.07
C ALA A 320 -10.35 -2.08 21.45
N THR A 321 -10.35 -2.83 22.56
CA THR A 321 -11.54 -3.55 23.03
C THR A 321 -12.63 -2.61 23.49
N PHE A 322 -12.30 -1.54 24.19
CA PHE A 322 -13.27 -0.52 24.62
C PHE A 322 -13.96 0.16 23.43
N PHE A 323 -13.20 0.62 22.43
CA PHE A 323 -13.80 1.26 21.26
C PHE A 323 -14.57 0.27 20.41
N LEU A 324 -14.10 -0.97 20.27
CA LEU A 324 -14.81 -1.99 19.50
C LEU A 324 -16.15 -2.35 20.15
N GLU A 325 -16.18 -2.55 21.46
CA GLU A 325 -17.42 -2.78 22.21
C GLU A 325 -18.43 -1.63 21.98
N LYS A 326 -17.98 -0.37 22.11
CA LYS A 326 -18.81 0.79 21.83
C LYS A 326 -19.35 0.79 20.41
N MET A 327 -18.51 0.44 19.41
CA MET A 327 -18.93 0.37 18.01
C MET A 327 -19.93 -0.78 17.76
N ILE A 328 -19.80 -1.91 18.46
CA ILE A 328 -20.74 -3.04 18.33
C ILE A 328 -22.11 -2.68 18.93
N LEU A 329 -22.14 -2.01 20.08
CA LEU A 329 -23.39 -1.73 20.82
C LEU A 329 -24.14 -0.49 20.31
N ASP A 330 -23.46 0.49 19.71
CA ASP A 330 -24.04 1.76 19.28
C ASP A 330 -24.23 1.79 17.75
N GLU A 331 -25.45 1.51 17.31
CA GLU A 331 -25.81 1.52 15.88
C GLU A 331 -25.77 2.93 15.28
N GLU A 332 -26.26 3.93 16.01
CA GLU A 332 -26.23 5.31 15.54
C GLU A 332 -24.80 5.82 15.32
N LEU A 333 -23.88 5.44 16.21
CA LEU A 333 -22.47 5.73 16.04
C LEU A 333 -21.93 5.11 14.77
N ARG A 334 -22.22 3.81 14.52
CA ARG A 334 -21.77 3.14 13.29
C ARG A 334 -22.34 3.82 12.04
N ASP A 335 -23.59 4.22 12.05
CA ASP A 335 -24.20 4.88 10.90
C ASP A 335 -23.55 6.24 10.62
N ARG A 336 -23.29 7.04 11.65
CA ARG A 336 -22.49 8.27 11.48
C ARG A 336 -21.12 8.00 10.91
N GLN A 337 -20.42 6.97 11.42
CA GLN A 337 -19.11 6.57 10.95
C GLN A 337 -19.12 6.06 9.50
N LYS A 338 -20.14 5.34 9.06
CA LYS A 338 -20.34 4.92 7.66
C LYS A 338 -20.39 6.11 6.71
N TYR A 339 -21.20 7.11 7.02
CA TYR A 339 -21.29 8.33 6.22
C TYR A 339 -19.96 9.08 6.17
N ALA A 340 -19.29 9.19 7.32
CA ALA A 340 -17.98 9.84 7.42
C ALA A 340 -16.92 9.10 6.59
N SER A 341 -16.90 7.76 6.60
CA SER A 341 -15.97 6.95 5.78
C SER A 341 -16.14 7.23 4.29
N ILE A 342 -17.36 7.17 3.77
CA ILE A 342 -17.64 7.44 2.35
C ILE A 342 -17.25 8.87 1.99
N SER A 343 -17.63 9.84 2.84
CA SER A 343 -17.35 11.25 2.61
C SER A 343 -15.84 11.51 2.56
N LEU A 344 -15.11 11.03 3.55
CA LEU A 344 -13.66 11.19 3.64
C LEU A 344 -12.93 10.50 2.49
N TYR A 345 -13.35 9.26 2.13
CA TYR A 345 -12.80 8.56 0.97
C TYR A 345 -12.96 9.38 -0.32
N ARG A 346 -14.17 9.89 -0.59
CA ARG A 346 -14.45 10.68 -1.79
C ARG A 346 -13.67 12.00 -1.82
N GLN A 347 -13.54 12.65 -0.65
CA GLN A 347 -12.88 13.94 -0.54
C GLN A 347 -11.37 13.85 -0.60
N GLU A 348 -10.74 12.82 0.01
CA GLU A 348 -9.29 12.78 0.22
C GLU A 348 -8.59 11.62 -0.50
N PHE A 349 -9.27 10.50 -0.74
CA PHE A 349 -8.67 9.26 -1.19
C PHE A 349 -9.25 8.73 -2.51
N SER A 350 -9.94 9.57 -3.29
CA SER A 350 -10.50 9.13 -4.57
C SER A 350 -9.43 8.93 -5.63
N MET A 351 -9.66 7.95 -6.52
CA MET A 351 -8.76 7.68 -7.66
C MET A 351 -8.58 8.92 -8.55
N GLU A 352 -9.63 9.73 -8.71
CA GLU A 352 -9.55 10.96 -9.51
C GLU A 352 -8.50 11.93 -8.95
N LYS A 353 -8.49 12.13 -7.62
CA LYS A 353 -7.48 13.00 -6.95
C LYS A 353 -6.07 12.45 -7.12
N LEU A 354 -5.88 11.15 -6.90
CA LEU A 354 -4.59 10.50 -7.08
C LEU A 354 -4.06 10.70 -8.51
N LEU A 355 -4.86 10.35 -9.52
CA LEU A 355 -4.46 10.40 -10.92
C LEU A 355 -4.19 11.85 -11.38
N ARG A 356 -5.03 12.81 -10.96
CA ARG A 356 -4.80 14.24 -11.25
C ARG A 356 -3.48 14.72 -10.64
N ALA A 357 -3.18 14.32 -9.40
CA ALA A 357 -1.94 14.71 -8.73
C ALA A 357 -0.70 14.12 -9.41
N TYR A 358 -0.73 12.82 -9.77
CA TYR A 358 0.39 12.19 -10.50
C TYR A 358 0.54 12.72 -11.92
N ARG A 359 -0.56 13.01 -12.64
CA ARG A 359 -0.51 13.68 -13.93
C ARG A 359 0.25 15.02 -13.82
N SER A 360 -0.17 15.88 -12.91
CA SER A 360 0.51 17.18 -12.68
C SER A 360 1.97 17.01 -12.27
N LEU A 361 2.32 15.92 -11.60
CA LEU A 361 3.69 15.64 -11.17
C LEU A 361 4.58 15.12 -12.32
N TYR A 362 4.01 14.30 -13.23
CA TYR A 362 4.72 13.74 -14.38
C TYR A 362 4.93 14.77 -15.50
N GLU A 363 4.10 15.79 -15.59
CA GLU A 363 4.20 16.87 -16.59
C GLU A 363 5.17 18.00 -16.22
N LYS A 364 5.55 18.11 -14.96
CA LYS A 364 6.55 19.07 -14.46
C LYS A 364 7.98 18.57 -14.67
#